data_c8d238bf2280ccc6758e250bed33aa88
#
_entry.id   c8d238bf2280ccc6758e250bed33aa88
#
_cell.length_a   1.000
_cell.length_b   1.000
_cell.length_c   1.000
_cell.angle_alpha   90.00
_cell.angle_beta   90.00
_cell.angle_gamma   90.00
#
_symmetry.space_group_name_H-M   'P 1'
#
loop_
_entity.id
_entity.type
_entity.pdbx_description
1 polymer ?
#
loop_
_entity_poly.entity_id
_entity_poly.type
_entity_poly.pdbx_seq_one_letter_code
_entity_poly.pdbx_strand_id
1 'polypeptide(L)'
;ALSTTQVFAEALVNINKYFLEDRLSLTAVLGANIEHVRYAQDLVEGNLALVPNLFTFANIDRNHNGTSLSQRGYDKQKQSIFANVQLGWRSMVYLDVTARNDWSSTFAGSNYGSFFYPTVGLSGILTEIFPSLKGDFLNYWKVRASYSEVGNDPELFLTIPTKEVTNGQMNLRGRMDNTDLQPERTKSYEIGTNLYFFNNRLKLDATAYASQTYHQFFEPSLPPSSLYSSVILNAGRVDNMGVELSASWTQEFASGFNWRTYRTKTQNRNIIREVL
;
A
#
# COMPACT_ATOMS: atom_id res chain seq x y z
N ALA A 1 -17.53 -10.54 -22.95
CA ALA A 1 -16.16 -11.03 -22.73
C ALA A 1 -15.44 -10.11 -21.75
N LEU A 2 -14.54 -10.65 -20.94
CA LEU A 2 -13.70 -9.93 -20.01
C LEU A 2 -12.25 -10.37 -20.25
N SER A 3 -11.34 -9.42 -20.41
CA SER A 3 -9.91 -9.66 -20.55
C SER A 3 -9.12 -8.67 -19.70
N THR A 4 -8.17 -9.17 -18.93
CA THR A 4 -7.21 -8.35 -18.21
C THR A 4 -5.81 -8.85 -18.55
N THR A 5 -4.96 -7.96 -19.05
CA THR A 5 -3.56 -8.23 -19.33
C THR A 5 -2.72 -7.32 -18.42
N GLN A 6 -1.82 -7.93 -17.64
CA GLN A 6 -0.87 -7.21 -16.82
C GLN A 6 0.55 -7.58 -17.25
N VAL A 7 1.35 -6.58 -17.50
CA VAL A 7 2.79 -6.72 -17.78
C VAL A 7 3.55 -5.98 -16.70
N PHE A 8 4.47 -6.69 -16.06
CA PHE A 8 5.37 -6.14 -15.04
C PHE A 8 6.81 -6.44 -15.44
N ALA A 9 7.65 -5.43 -15.43
CA ALA A 9 9.07 -5.57 -15.62
C ALA A 9 9.82 -4.81 -14.52
N GLU A 10 10.89 -5.41 -14.00
CA GLU A 10 11.72 -4.84 -12.94
C GLU A 10 13.19 -5.08 -13.24
N ALA A 11 14.01 -4.08 -12.92
CA ALA A 11 15.47 -4.16 -12.95
C ALA A 11 16.01 -3.79 -11.56
N LEU A 12 16.93 -4.63 -11.03
CA LEU A 12 17.51 -4.46 -9.70
C LEU A 12 19.02 -4.52 -9.76
N VAL A 13 19.66 -3.65 -9.00
CA VAL A 13 21.10 -3.67 -8.72
C VAL A 13 21.29 -3.85 -7.21
N ASN A 14 21.95 -4.95 -6.81
CA ASN A 14 22.24 -5.26 -5.42
C ASN A 14 23.71 -4.99 -5.14
N ILE A 15 23.98 -4.25 -4.07
CA ILE A 15 25.32 -3.89 -3.62
C ILE A 15 25.47 -4.35 -2.18
N ASN A 16 26.46 -5.20 -1.91
CA ASN A 16 26.82 -5.63 -0.57
C ASN A 16 28.33 -5.37 -0.39
N LYS A 17 28.68 -4.54 0.58
CA LYS A 17 30.08 -4.21 0.87
C LYS A 17 30.31 -4.06 2.37
N TYR A 18 31.53 -4.45 2.77
CA TYR A 18 32.04 -4.23 4.11
C TYR A 18 33.23 -3.27 4.02
N PHE A 19 33.32 -2.39 4.99
CA PHE A 19 34.37 -1.37 5.10
C PHE A 19 34.91 -1.35 6.53
N LEU A 20 36.06 -0.72 6.73
CA LEU A 20 36.66 -0.49 8.04
C LEU A 20 36.85 -1.80 8.83
N GLU A 21 37.47 -2.80 8.19
CA GLU A 21 37.71 -4.12 8.81
C GLU A 21 36.39 -4.75 9.30
N ASP A 22 35.40 -4.76 8.43
CA ASP A 22 34.04 -5.32 8.67
C ASP A 22 33.21 -4.60 9.76
N ARG A 23 33.67 -3.42 10.20
CA ARG A 23 32.92 -2.63 11.18
C ARG A 23 31.72 -1.90 10.59
N LEU A 24 31.77 -1.59 9.29
CA LEU A 24 30.68 -0.93 8.57
C LEU A 24 30.22 -1.84 7.43
N SER A 25 28.96 -2.26 7.48
CA SER A 25 28.28 -2.97 6.41
C SER A 25 27.37 -2.03 5.62
N LEU A 26 27.42 -2.12 4.30
CA LEU A 26 26.53 -1.46 3.37
C LEU A 26 25.78 -2.53 2.57
N THR A 27 24.47 -2.53 2.66
CA THR A 27 23.58 -3.26 1.76
C THR A 27 22.73 -2.25 1.05
N ALA A 28 22.74 -2.25 -0.29
CA ALA A 28 21.91 -1.35 -1.06
C ALA A 28 21.22 -2.09 -2.21
N VAL A 29 19.98 -1.74 -2.47
CA VAL A 29 19.21 -2.19 -3.62
C VAL A 29 18.72 -0.95 -4.35
N LEU A 30 19.11 -0.83 -5.61
CA LEU A 30 18.60 0.20 -6.52
C LEU A 30 17.71 -0.50 -7.53
N GLY A 31 16.54 0.04 -7.76
CA GLY A 31 15.56 -0.59 -8.62
C GLY A 31 14.75 0.39 -9.45
N ALA A 32 14.29 -0.10 -10.58
CA ALA A 32 13.29 0.54 -11.42
C ALA A 32 12.27 -0.50 -11.88
N ASN A 33 11.01 -0.15 -11.90
CA ASN A 33 9.97 -1.02 -12.44
C ASN A 33 8.96 -0.25 -13.28
N ILE A 34 8.29 -1.01 -14.14
CA ILE A 34 7.14 -0.56 -14.92
C ILE A 34 6.05 -1.62 -14.83
N GLU A 35 4.86 -1.16 -14.57
CA GLU A 35 3.63 -1.94 -14.59
C GLU A 35 2.68 -1.36 -15.63
N HIS A 36 2.13 -2.22 -16.49
CA HIS A 36 1.11 -1.85 -17.45
C HIS A 36 -0.06 -2.82 -17.32
N VAL A 37 -1.26 -2.26 -17.12
CA VAL A 37 -2.50 -3.02 -17.00
C VAL A 37 -3.45 -2.56 -18.10
N ARG A 38 -3.86 -3.50 -18.93
CA ARG A 38 -4.92 -3.32 -19.94
C ARG A 38 -6.15 -4.12 -19.53
N TYR A 39 -7.26 -3.45 -19.46
CA TYR A 39 -8.56 -4.04 -19.18
C TYR A 39 -9.49 -3.80 -20.37
N ALA A 40 -10.22 -4.84 -20.77
CA ALA A 40 -11.26 -4.75 -21.80
C ALA A 40 -12.44 -5.63 -21.42
N GLN A 41 -13.64 -5.07 -21.53
CA GLN A 41 -14.89 -5.76 -21.25
C GLN A 41 -15.91 -5.43 -22.34
N ASP A 42 -16.46 -6.49 -22.93
CA ASP A 42 -17.63 -6.40 -23.79
C ASP A 42 -18.78 -7.13 -23.09
N LEU A 43 -19.86 -6.43 -22.83
CA LEU A 43 -21.04 -6.93 -22.15
C LEU A 43 -22.26 -6.75 -23.05
N VAL A 44 -23.02 -7.82 -23.19
CA VAL A 44 -24.31 -7.84 -23.87
C VAL A 44 -25.30 -8.45 -22.90
N GLU A 45 -26.36 -7.70 -22.59
CA GLU A 45 -27.45 -8.12 -21.73
C GLU A 45 -28.75 -8.01 -22.50
N GLY A 46 -29.63 -9.00 -22.34
CA GLY A 46 -30.93 -9.00 -23.01
C GLY A 46 -31.67 -10.32 -22.87
N ASN A 47 -32.92 -10.33 -23.30
CA ASN A 47 -33.74 -11.53 -23.34
C ASN A 47 -33.27 -12.50 -24.43
N LEU A 48 -33.52 -13.81 -24.21
CA LEU A 48 -33.32 -14.80 -25.26
C LEU A 48 -34.38 -14.63 -26.37
N ALA A 49 -33.96 -14.73 -27.61
CA ALA A 49 -34.85 -14.53 -28.78
C ALA A 49 -35.77 -15.73 -29.01
N LEU A 50 -35.20 -16.85 -29.46
CA LEU A 50 -36.00 -17.98 -29.97
C LEU A 50 -35.74 -19.29 -29.21
N VAL A 51 -34.53 -19.56 -28.80
CA VAL A 51 -34.14 -20.85 -28.22
C VAL A 51 -34.03 -20.75 -26.72
N PRO A 52 -34.95 -21.41 -25.93
CA PRO A 52 -34.85 -21.39 -24.48
C PRO A 52 -33.57 -22.03 -24.00
N ASN A 53 -32.96 -21.47 -22.93
CA ASN A 53 -31.75 -21.96 -22.29
C ASN A 53 -30.45 -21.98 -23.15
N LEU A 54 -30.47 -21.38 -24.33
CA LEU A 54 -29.28 -21.21 -25.16
C LEU A 54 -28.70 -19.81 -24.95
N PHE A 55 -27.75 -19.68 -24.02
CA PHE A 55 -27.10 -18.43 -23.62
C PHE A 55 -25.93 -18.08 -24.53
N THR A 56 -26.24 -17.62 -25.76
CA THR A 56 -25.24 -17.16 -26.74
C THR A 56 -25.61 -15.79 -27.28
N PHE A 57 -24.63 -15.02 -27.74
CA PHE A 57 -24.86 -13.70 -28.35
C PHE A 57 -25.80 -13.76 -29.59
N ALA A 58 -25.79 -14.88 -30.31
CA ALA A 58 -26.65 -15.06 -31.48
C ALA A 58 -28.12 -15.24 -31.10
N ASN A 59 -28.43 -15.65 -29.88
CA ASN A 59 -29.78 -15.91 -29.38
C ASN A 59 -30.29 -14.77 -28.45
N ILE A 60 -29.68 -13.59 -28.49
CA ILE A 60 -30.21 -12.41 -27.81
C ILE A 60 -31.14 -11.65 -28.75
N ASP A 61 -32.33 -11.31 -28.24
CA ASP A 61 -33.28 -10.45 -28.97
C ASP A 61 -32.76 -9.02 -29.02
N ARG A 62 -32.21 -8.64 -30.17
CA ARG A 62 -31.61 -7.34 -30.41
C ARG A 62 -32.62 -6.20 -30.52
N ASN A 63 -33.89 -6.53 -30.72
CA ASN A 63 -34.96 -5.55 -30.88
C ASN A 63 -35.71 -5.30 -29.57
N HIS A 64 -35.44 -6.07 -28.53
CA HIS A 64 -36.06 -5.89 -27.24
C HIS A 64 -35.53 -4.65 -26.53
N ASN A 65 -36.43 -3.81 -26.00
CA ASN A 65 -36.06 -2.55 -25.31
C ASN A 65 -35.13 -2.73 -24.10
N GLY A 66 -35.03 -3.93 -23.55
CA GLY A 66 -34.11 -4.28 -22.45
C GLY A 66 -32.74 -4.77 -22.91
N THR A 67 -32.48 -4.84 -24.21
CA THR A 67 -31.16 -5.25 -24.70
C THR A 67 -30.18 -4.10 -24.61
N SER A 68 -29.08 -4.30 -23.91
CA SER A 68 -28.01 -3.33 -23.78
C SER A 68 -26.67 -3.89 -24.27
N LEU A 69 -25.92 -3.03 -24.92
CA LEU A 69 -24.56 -3.28 -25.37
C LEU A 69 -23.64 -2.31 -24.62
N SER A 70 -22.65 -2.82 -23.93
CA SER A 70 -21.69 -2.00 -23.22
C SER A 70 -20.28 -2.49 -23.52
N GLN A 71 -19.39 -1.57 -23.81
CA GLN A 71 -17.97 -1.81 -23.95
C GLN A 71 -17.21 -0.88 -23.02
N ARG A 72 -16.32 -1.45 -22.22
CA ARG A 72 -15.48 -0.71 -21.28
C ARG A 72 -14.05 -1.18 -21.44
N GLY A 73 -13.11 -0.26 -21.28
CA GLY A 73 -11.70 -0.60 -21.29
C GLY A 73 -10.86 0.55 -20.78
N TYR A 74 -9.67 0.21 -20.31
CA TYR A 74 -8.66 1.18 -19.94
C TYR A 74 -7.26 0.59 -20.07
N ASP A 75 -6.32 1.48 -20.23
CA ASP A 75 -4.89 1.24 -20.08
C ASP A 75 -4.39 2.05 -18.88
N LYS A 76 -3.75 1.37 -17.91
CA LYS A 76 -3.11 2.00 -16.76
C LYS A 76 -1.62 1.66 -16.78
N GLN A 77 -0.78 2.66 -16.56
CA GLN A 77 0.66 2.48 -16.46
C GLN A 77 1.19 3.15 -15.20
N LYS A 78 2.09 2.47 -14.51
CA LYS A 78 2.86 2.98 -13.38
C LYS A 78 4.33 2.70 -13.60
N GLN A 79 5.17 3.69 -13.37
CA GLN A 79 6.62 3.59 -13.41
C GLN A 79 7.18 4.00 -12.06
N SER A 80 8.27 3.37 -11.64
CA SER A 80 8.86 3.66 -10.34
C SER A 80 10.37 3.54 -10.42
N ILE A 81 11.06 4.39 -9.67
CA ILE A 81 12.45 4.22 -9.30
C ILE A 81 12.56 4.22 -7.78
N PHE A 82 13.41 3.37 -7.24
CA PHE A 82 13.57 3.27 -5.80
C PHE A 82 14.99 2.89 -5.41
N ALA A 83 15.32 3.26 -4.19
CA ALA A 83 16.57 2.88 -3.55
C ALA A 83 16.26 2.46 -2.11
N ASN A 84 16.86 1.36 -1.67
CA ASN A 84 16.86 0.91 -0.29
C ASN A 84 18.32 0.76 0.13
N VAL A 85 18.73 1.43 1.21
CA VAL A 85 20.09 1.44 1.72
C VAL A 85 20.04 1.11 3.21
N GLN A 86 20.75 0.08 3.60
CA GLN A 86 20.99 -0.27 4.99
C GLN A 86 22.47 -0.08 5.31
N LEU A 87 22.75 0.68 6.35
CA LEU A 87 24.08 0.84 6.95
C LEU A 87 24.08 0.15 8.31
N GLY A 88 24.98 -0.80 8.51
CA GLY A 88 25.16 -1.51 9.77
C GLY A 88 26.53 -1.16 10.39
N TRP A 89 26.53 -0.68 11.62
CA TRP A 89 27.74 -0.40 12.38
C TRP A 89 27.99 -1.49 13.42
N ARG A 90 29.09 -2.23 13.25
CA ARG A 90 29.54 -3.33 14.16
C ARG A 90 28.46 -4.36 14.46
N SER A 91 27.47 -4.55 13.59
CA SER A 91 26.30 -5.38 13.82
C SER A 91 25.47 -4.98 15.07
N MET A 92 25.67 -3.76 15.57
CA MET A 92 25.01 -3.23 16.78
C MET A 92 23.93 -2.20 16.44
N VAL A 93 24.20 -1.32 15.48
CA VAL A 93 23.31 -0.23 15.07
C VAL A 93 23.09 -0.31 13.57
N TYR A 94 21.83 -0.15 13.15
CA TYR A 94 21.45 -0.18 11.75
C TYR A 94 20.63 1.06 11.41
N LEU A 95 20.98 1.69 10.31
CA LEU A 95 20.22 2.75 9.68
C LEU A 95 19.69 2.24 8.35
N ASP A 96 18.38 2.24 8.19
CA ASP A 96 17.66 1.87 6.97
C ASP A 96 17.08 3.14 6.34
N VAL A 97 17.39 3.39 5.07
CA VAL A 97 16.84 4.51 4.30
C VAL A 97 16.27 3.98 3.00
N THR A 98 15.00 4.22 2.79
CA THR A 98 14.33 3.93 1.52
C THR A 98 13.82 5.21 0.90
N ALA A 99 14.01 5.35 -0.39
CA ALA A 99 13.47 6.43 -1.20
C ALA A 99 12.81 5.83 -2.43
N ARG A 100 11.59 6.27 -2.73
CA ARG A 100 10.85 5.83 -3.92
C ARG A 100 10.17 7.02 -4.58
N ASN A 101 10.21 7.04 -5.91
CA ASN A 101 9.43 7.95 -6.71
C ASN A 101 8.59 7.17 -7.72
N ASP A 102 7.31 7.47 -7.76
CA ASP A 102 6.35 6.86 -8.68
C ASP A 102 5.79 7.90 -9.65
N TRP A 103 5.55 7.45 -10.87
CA TRP A 103 4.79 8.15 -11.92
C TRP A 103 3.61 7.26 -12.30
N SER A 104 2.40 7.80 -12.23
CA SER A 104 1.18 7.05 -12.53
C SER A 104 0.32 7.75 -13.56
N SER A 105 -0.16 7.00 -14.54
CA SER A 105 -1.09 7.50 -15.55
C SER A 105 -2.46 7.87 -14.98
N THR A 106 -2.78 7.47 -13.74
CA THR A 106 -4.02 7.89 -13.05
C THR A 106 -4.07 9.37 -12.77
N PHE A 107 -2.89 10.03 -12.75
CA PHE A 107 -2.75 11.49 -12.62
C PHE A 107 -2.62 12.20 -13.97
N ALA A 108 -2.91 11.54 -15.09
CA ALA A 108 -2.89 12.20 -16.39
C ALA A 108 -3.81 13.43 -16.39
N GLY A 109 -3.30 14.57 -16.84
CA GLY A 109 -4.02 15.86 -16.79
C GLY A 109 -3.96 16.59 -15.44
N SER A 110 -3.38 15.99 -14.40
CA SER A 110 -3.12 16.64 -13.12
C SER A 110 -1.72 17.28 -13.08
N ASN A 111 -1.55 18.25 -12.19
CA ASN A 111 -0.24 18.85 -11.87
C ASN A 111 0.67 17.92 -11.04
N TYR A 112 0.18 16.78 -10.59
CA TYR A 112 0.82 15.86 -9.64
C TYR A 112 1.15 14.49 -10.25
N GLY A 113 1.71 14.46 -11.44
CA GLY A 113 2.06 13.22 -12.14
C GLY A 113 3.21 12.40 -11.52
N SER A 114 3.92 12.95 -10.55
CA SER A 114 5.06 12.32 -9.86
C SER A 114 4.97 12.55 -8.36
N PHE A 115 5.25 11.53 -7.58
CA PHE A 115 5.23 11.62 -6.12
C PHE A 115 6.34 10.80 -5.49
N PHE A 116 7.03 11.46 -4.56
CA PHE A 116 8.16 10.94 -3.82
C PHE A 116 7.77 10.62 -2.38
N TYR A 117 8.24 9.49 -1.87
CA TYR A 117 8.06 9.11 -0.47
C TYR A 117 9.29 8.44 0.11
N PRO A 118 9.76 8.94 1.27
CA PRO A 118 10.89 8.40 2.00
C PRO A 118 10.45 7.47 3.12
N THR A 119 11.37 6.57 3.52
CA THR A 119 11.31 5.84 4.80
C THR A 119 12.66 5.91 5.44
N VAL A 120 12.69 6.13 6.76
CA VAL A 120 13.92 6.10 7.56
C VAL A 120 13.66 5.25 8.80
N GLY A 121 14.51 4.26 9.02
CA GLY A 121 14.49 3.38 10.18
C GLY A 121 15.84 3.39 10.90
N LEU A 122 15.80 3.40 12.22
CA LEU A 122 16.97 3.26 13.08
C LEU A 122 16.72 2.11 14.05
N SER A 123 17.66 1.20 14.17
CA SER A 123 17.60 0.15 15.19
C SER A 123 18.93 -0.09 15.85
N GLY A 124 18.89 -0.45 17.15
CA GLY A 124 20.07 -0.73 17.94
C GLY A 124 19.87 -1.95 18.82
N ILE A 125 20.89 -2.81 18.86
CA ILE A 125 20.95 -3.98 19.74
C ILE A 125 21.66 -3.54 21.01
N LEU A 126 20.87 -3.16 22.02
CA LEU A 126 21.40 -2.58 23.27
C LEU A 126 22.28 -3.56 24.04
N THR A 127 22.02 -4.85 23.97
CA THR A 127 22.87 -5.89 24.58
C THR A 127 24.22 -6.07 23.87
N GLU A 128 24.39 -5.60 22.67
CA GLU A 128 25.69 -5.56 21.97
C GLU A 128 26.38 -4.20 22.14
N ILE A 129 25.61 -3.10 22.21
CA ILE A 129 26.14 -1.75 22.50
C ILE A 129 26.65 -1.68 23.94
N PHE A 130 25.92 -2.25 24.87
CA PHE A 130 26.22 -2.29 26.30
C PHE A 130 26.27 -3.75 26.79
N PRO A 131 27.41 -4.45 26.64
CA PRO A 131 27.52 -5.87 26.99
C PRO A 131 27.19 -6.19 28.48
N SER A 132 27.29 -5.20 29.37
CA SER A 132 26.91 -5.34 30.76
C SER A 132 25.40 -5.61 31.00
N LEU A 133 24.57 -5.33 30.02
CA LEU A 133 23.13 -5.64 30.08
C LEU A 133 22.83 -7.11 29.76
N LYS A 134 23.77 -7.78 29.06
CA LYS A 134 23.59 -9.17 28.63
C LYS A 134 23.97 -10.12 29.78
N GLY A 135 23.08 -11.02 30.14
CA GLY A 135 23.28 -12.00 31.19
C GLY A 135 22.27 -13.14 31.12
N ASP A 136 22.24 -13.97 32.18
CA ASP A 136 21.34 -15.13 32.23
C ASP A 136 19.86 -14.74 32.22
N PHE A 137 19.55 -13.56 32.75
CA PHE A 137 18.20 -13.03 32.77
C PHE A 137 17.82 -12.38 31.44
N LEU A 138 18.60 -11.41 30.96
CA LEU A 138 18.37 -10.68 29.70
C LEU A 138 19.42 -11.11 28.69
N ASN A 139 19.01 -11.80 27.62
CA ASN A 139 19.92 -12.32 26.62
C ASN A 139 20.02 -11.42 25.37
N TYR A 140 18.94 -10.70 25.06
CA TYR A 140 18.86 -9.85 23.89
C TYR A 140 17.89 -8.71 24.12
N TRP A 141 18.31 -7.50 23.75
CA TRP A 141 17.47 -6.32 23.76
C TRP A 141 17.75 -5.49 22.51
N LYS A 142 16.76 -5.38 21.65
CA LYS A 142 16.77 -4.52 20.46
C LYS A 142 15.70 -3.45 20.58
N VAL A 143 16.02 -2.23 20.24
CA VAL A 143 15.07 -1.12 20.03
C VAL A 143 15.05 -0.74 18.57
N ARG A 144 13.90 -0.25 18.10
CA ARG A 144 13.73 0.24 16.74
C ARG A 144 12.81 1.45 16.73
N ALA A 145 13.06 2.37 15.81
CA ALA A 145 12.19 3.49 15.52
C ALA A 145 12.19 3.73 14.01
N SER A 146 11.06 4.06 13.45
CA SER A 146 10.94 4.36 12.03
C SER A 146 9.95 5.49 11.74
N TYR A 147 10.24 6.18 10.65
CA TYR A 147 9.34 7.08 9.97
C TYR A 147 9.17 6.61 8.54
N SER A 148 7.94 6.55 8.06
CA SER A 148 7.66 6.25 6.66
C SER A 148 6.58 7.19 6.12
N GLU A 149 6.72 7.51 4.84
CA GLU A 149 5.69 8.18 4.07
C GLU A 149 5.37 7.32 2.85
N VAL A 150 4.07 7.12 2.56
CA VAL A 150 3.59 6.40 1.37
C VAL A 150 2.52 7.21 0.67
N GLY A 151 2.50 7.10 -0.66
CA GLY A 151 1.48 7.71 -1.50
C GLY A 151 0.53 6.65 -2.06
N ASN A 152 -0.72 7.03 -2.32
CA ASN A 152 -1.71 6.21 -2.98
C ASN A 152 -2.30 6.93 -4.19
N ASP A 153 -2.45 6.18 -5.29
CA ASP A 153 -2.99 6.69 -6.55
C ASP A 153 -4.51 6.85 -6.46
N PRO A 154 -5.11 7.83 -7.14
CA PRO A 154 -6.55 7.90 -7.34
C PRO A 154 -7.03 6.78 -8.28
N GLU A 155 -8.33 6.55 -8.28
CA GLU A 155 -8.97 5.76 -9.33
C GLU A 155 -8.75 6.39 -10.70
N LEU A 156 -8.95 5.57 -11.74
CA LEU A 156 -8.81 6.02 -13.12
C LEU A 156 -9.86 7.09 -13.48
N PHE A 157 -9.45 8.03 -14.33
CA PHE A 157 -10.33 9.05 -14.90
C PHE A 157 -10.97 10.00 -13.88
N LEU A 158 -10.27 10.31 -12.79
CA LEU A 158 -10.70 11.35 -11.84
C LEU A 158 -10.16 12.73 -12.20
N THR A 159 -9.05 12.78 -12.94
CA THR A 159 -8.32 14.01 -13.26
C THR A 159 -8.59 14.50 -14.70
N ILE A 160 -9.22 13.69 -15.52
CA ILE A 160 -9.53 14.04 -16.92
C ILE A 160 -11.00 13.85 -17.24
N PRO A 161 -11.61 14.76 -18.03
CA PRO A 161 -12.98 14.61 -18.45
C PRO A 161 -13.14 13.39 -19.35
N THR A 162 -14.03 12.51 -18.97
CA THR A 162 -14.39 11.32 -19.76
C THR A 162 -15.83 11.40 -20.20
N LYS A 163 -16.09 10.91 -21.39
CA LYS A 163 -17.44 10.80 -21.96
C LYS A 163 -17.83 9.33 -22.03
N GLU A 164 -19.06 9.04 -21.71
CA GLU A 164 -19.62 7.70 -21.85
C GLU A 164 -20.53 7.64 -23.08
N VAL A 165 -20.37 6.61 -23.87
CA VAL A 165 -21.26 6.36 -25.02
C VAL A 165 -22.11 5.14 -24.69
N THR A 166 -23.42 5.34 -24.56
CA THR A 166 -24.38 4.28 -24.29
C THR A 166 -25.45 4.27 -25.36
N ASN A 167 -25.64 3.15 -26.05
CA ASN A 167 -26.60 2.99 -27.14
C ASN A 167 -26.50 4.07 -28.24
N GLY A 168 -25.25 4.46 -28.56
CA GLY A 168 -25.00 5.49 -29.58
C GLY A 168 -25.18 6.94 -29.13
N GLN A 169 -25.59 7.16 -27.87
CA GLN A 169 -25.71 8.49 -27.29
C GLN A 169 -24.50 8.80 -26.39
N MET A 170 -23.98 10.02 -26.52
CA MET A 170 -22.90 10.51 -25.69
C MET A 170 -23.48 11.14 -24.42
N ASN A 171 -23.13 10.57 -23.29
CA ASN A 171 -23.51 11.08 -21.98
C ASN A 171 -22.32 11.74 -21.30
N LEU A 172 -22.56 12.89 -20.66
CA LEU A 172 -21.60 13.46 -19.73
C LEU A 172 -21.61 12.63 -18.46
N ARG A 173 -20.43 12.42 -17.88
CA ARG A 173 -20.35 11.85 -16.55
C ARG A 173 -21.03 12.78 -15.55
N GLY A 174 -21.78 12.21 -14.61
CA GLY A 174 -22.42 12.97 -13.54
C GLY A 174 -21.42 13.57 -12.55
N ARG A 175 -20.15 13.10 -12.53
CA ARG A 175 -19.08 13.59 -11.66
C ARG A 175 -18.24 14.65 -12.37
N MET A 176 -17.96 15.73 -11.65
CA MET A 176 -17.00 16.75 -12.08
C MET A 176 -15.56 16.26 -11.87
N ASP A 177 -14.74 16.36 -12.91
CA ASP A 177 -13.31 16.02 -12.85
C ASP A 177 -12.54 17.09 -12.07
N ASN A 178 -11.42 16.68 -11.46
CA ASN A 178 -10.56 17.59 -10.73
C ASN A 178 -9.09 17.42 -11.16
N THR A 179 -8.56 18.41 -11.86
CA THR A 179 -7.17 18.44 -12.31
C THR A 179 -6.16 18.73 -11.21
N ASP A 180 -6.60 19.20 -10.03
CA ASP A 180 -5.75 19.50 -8.88
C ASP A 180 -5.69 18.36 -7.85
N LEU A 181 -6.16 17.14 -8.22
CA LEU A 181 -6.05 16.00 -7.36
C LEU A 181 -4.58 15.65 -7.08
N GLN A 182 -4.27 15.58 -5.79
CA GLN A 182 -2.99 15.16 -5.24
C GLN A 182 -3.06 13.70 -4.80
N PRO A 183 -1.92 12.98 -4.74
CA PRO A 183 -1.87 11.67 -4.10
C PRO A 183 -2.35 11.72 -2.66
N GLU A 184 -3.13 10.76 -2.24
CA GLU A 184 -3.31 10.51 -0.81
C GLU A 184 -1.97 10.18 -0.19
N ARG A 185 -1.70 10.69 1.02
CA ARG A 185 -0.45 10.43 1.71
C ARG A 185 -0.70 9.92 3.12
N THR A 186 0.04 8.91 3.50
CA THR A 186 0.07 8.38 4.86
C THR A 186 1.47 8.54 5.43
N LYS A 187 1.59 9.28 6.53
CA LYS A 187 2.79 9.37 7.37
C LYS A 187 2.63 8.41 8.53
N SER A 188 3.66 7.62 8.79
CA SER A 188 3.65 6.66 9.88
C SER A 188 4.91 6.80 10.74
N TYR A 189 4.72 6.71 12.03
CA TYR A 189 5.77 6.68 13.04
C TYR A 189 5.61 5.39 13.83
N GLU A 190 6.69 4.69 14.03
CA GLU A 190 6.72 3.44 14.79
C GLU A 190 7.90 3.44 15.75
N ILE A 191 7.67 2.95 16.97
CA ILE A 191 8.71 2.61 17.92
C ILE A 191 8.44 1.21 18.46
N GLY A 192 9.47 0.39 18.53
CA GLY A 192 9.33 -0.99 18.99
C GLY A 192 10.55 -1.51 19.73
N THR A 193 10.33 -2.58 20.46
CA THR A 193 11.38 -3.27 21.21
C THR A 193 11.20 -4.77 21.17
N ASN A 194 12.33 -5.49 21.09
CA ASN A 194 12.39 -6.94 21.20
C ASN A 194 13.25 -7.29 22.41
N LEU A 195 12.72 -8.11 23.29
CA LEU A 195 13.37 -8.54 24.53
C LEU A 195 13.35 -10.06 24.62
N TYR A 196 14.50 -10.68 24.87
CA TYR A 196 14.62 -12.12 25.07
C TYR A 196 15.22 -12.39 26.45
N PHE A 197 14.54 -13.23 27.22
CA PHE A 197 14.88 -13.55 28.59
C PHE A 197 15.06 -15.06 28.78
N PHE A 198 15.76 -15.45 29.86
CA PHE A 198 15.90 -16.84 30.34
C PHE A 198 16.44 -17.77 29.26
N ASN A 199 17.59 -17.43 28.68
CA ASN A 199 18.21 -18.17 27.56
C ASN A 199 17.26 -18.30 26.36
N ASN A 200 16.62 -17.17 25.99
CA ASN A 200 15.68 -17.04 24.86
C ASN A 200 14.37 -17.86 25.02
N ARG A 201 14.06 -18.34 26.22
CA ARG A 201 12.78 -19.04 26.48
C ARG A 201 11.58 -18.09 26.42
N LEU A 202 11.70 -16.90 27.01
CA LEU A 202 10.69 -15.85 26.92
C LEU A 202 11.13 -14.81 25.88
N LYS A 203 10.30 -14.59 24.88
CA LYS A 203 10.47 -13.54 23.88
C LYS A 203 9.30 -12.59 23.93
N LEU A 204 9.59 -11.31 24.07
CA LEU A 204 8.62 -10.23 24.06
C LEU A 204 8.88 -9.32 22.84
N ASP A 205 7.84 -8.94 22.15
CA ASP A 205 7.84 -7.89 21.14
C ASP A 205 6.75 -6.89 21.49
N ALA A 206 7.11 -5.62 21.52
CA ALA A 206 6.17 -4.53 21.78
C ALA A 206 6.40 -3.44 20.73
N THR A 207 5.33 -3.00 20.10
CA THR A 207 5.33 -1.93 19.10
C THR A 207 4.23 -0.95 19.41
N ALA A 208 4.55 0.34 19.34
CA ALA A 208 3.57 1.44 19.32
C ALA A 208 3.70 2.18 17.99
N TYR A 209 2.58 2.53 17.39
CA TYR A 209 2.55 3.23 16.13
C TYR A 209 1.51 4.35 16.11
N ALA A 210 1.77 5.34 15.27
CA ALA A 210 0.82 6.38 14.93
C ALA A 210 0.96 6.69 13.44
N SER A 211 -0.15 6.72 12.72
CA SER A 211 -0.19 7.10 11.31
C SER A 211 -1.26 8.16 11.05
N GLN A 212 -1.01 9.00 10.07
CA GLN A 212 -1.88 10.07 9.63
C GLN A 212 -2.04 9.96 8.12
N THR A 213 -3.27 9.71 7.67
CA THR A 213 -3.62 9.77 6.25
C THR A 213 -4.27 11.11 5.98
N TYR A 214 -3.75 11.85 5.03
CA TYR A 214 -4.21 13.17 4.61
C TYR A 214 -4.34 13.25 3.09
N HIS A 215 -5.05 14.26 2.59
CA HIS A 215 -5.43 14.40 1.18
C HIS A 215 -6.24 13.19 0.67
N GLN A 216 -7.10 12.61 1.53
CA GLN A 216 -7.95 11.50 1.12
C GLN A 216 -8.90 11.92 0.00
N PHE A 217 -9.19 10.99 -0.90
CA PHE A 217 -10.17 11.23 -1.96
C PHE A 217 -11.57 11.17 -1.36
N PHE A 218 -12.26 12.28 -1.48
CA PHE A 218 -13.63 12.44 -0.99
C PHE A 218 -14.53 12.90 -2.13
N GLU A 219 -15.71 12.27 -2.26
CA GLU A 219 -16.66 12.57 -3.33
C GLU A 219 -17.99 13.09 -2.76
N PRO A 220 -18.07 14.38 -2.40
CA PRO A 220 -19.31 14.97 -1.96
C PRO A 220 -20.30 15.14 -3.10
N SER A 221 -21.60 14.95 -2.77
CA SER A 221 -22.70 15.27 -3.67
C SER A 221 -22.85 16.77 -3.86
N LEU A 222 -23.14 17.18 -5.08
CA LEU A 222 -23.45 18.55 -5.43
C LEU A 222 -24.95 18.82 -5.42
N PRO A 223 -25.38 20.08 -5.23
CA PRO A 223 -26.79 20.44 -5.30
C PRO A 223 -27.41 20.08 -6.65
N PRO A 224 -28.73 19.73 -6.69
CA PRO A 224 -29.43 19.38 -7.94
C PRO A 224 -29.41 20.48 -9.03
N SER A 225 -29.11 21.72 -8.65
CA SER A 225 -28.93 22.85 -9.58
C SER A 225 -27.59 22.84 -10.30
N SER A 226 -26.66 21.98 -9.90
CA SER A 226 -25.39 21.80 -10.57
C SER A 226 -25.56 20.95 -11.85
N LEU A 227 -24.66 21.14 -12.82
CA LEU A 227 -24.56 20.27 -13.99
C LEU A 227 -23.98 18.89 -13.64
N TYR A 228 -23.40 18.75 -12.46
CA TYR A 228 -22.77 17.53 -11.96
C TYR A 228 -23.43 17.08 -10.66
N SER A 229 -23.49 15.77 -10.45
CA SER A 229 -24.04 15.15 -9.25
C SER A 229 -23.03 15.10 -8.09
N SER A 230 -21.74 15.10 -8.42
CA SER A 230 -20.64 15.00 -7.44
C SER A 230 -19.37 15.66 -7.96
N VAL A 231 -18.42 15.91 -7.06
CA VAL A 231 -17.06 16.36 -7.38
C VAL A 231 -16.08 15.55 -6.53
N ILE A 232 -14.90 15.26 -7.06
CA ILE A 232 -13.84 14.58 -6.30
C ILE A 232 -12.85 15.63 -5.77
N LEU A 233 -12.52 15.56 -4.49
CA LEU A 233 -11.61 16.48 -3.81
C LEU A 233 -10.62 15.72 -2.95
N ASN A 234 -9.44 16.31 -2.71
CA ASN A 234 -8.58 15.90 -1.62
C ASN A 234 -9.04 16.58 -0.34
N ALA A 235 -9.78 15.85 0.46
CA ALA A 235 -10.29 16.33 1.73
C ALA A 235 -10.19 15.24 2.78
N GLY A 236 -10.15 15.68 4.03
CA GLY A 236 -10.15 14.73 5.12
C GLY A 236 -8.75 14.33 5.62
N ARG A 237 -8.75 14.08 6.90
CA ARG A 237 -7.61 13.56 7.64
C ARG A 237 -8.08 12.50 8.62
N VAL A 238 -7.41 11.36 8.58
CA VAL A 238 -7.63 10.24 9.49
C VAL A 238 -6.34 9.94 10.25
N ASP A 239 -6.43 9.97 11.58
CA ASP A 239 -5.36 9.55 12.47
C ASP A 239 -5.64 8.13 12.95
N ASN A 240 -4.63 7.28 12.88
CA ASN A 240 -4.68 5.89 13.34
C ASN A 240 -3.52 5.66 14.30
N MET A 241 -3.78 5.14 15.50
CA MET A 241 -2.76 4.87 16.51
C MET A 241 -3.05 3.56 17.23
N GLY A 242 -2.00 2.87 17.62
CA GLY A 242 -2.17 1.60 18.30
C GLY A 242 -0.92 1.08 18.95
N VAL A 243 -1.13 -0.02 19.67
CA VAL A 243 -0.07 -0.80 20.29
C VAL A 243 -0.26 -2.27 19.96
N GLU A 244 0.83 -2.95 19.74
CA GLU A 244 0.90 -4.38 19.48
C GLU A 244 1.87 -5.02 20.46
N LEU A 245 1.44 -6.07 21.11
CA LEU A 245 2.24 -6.83 22.07
C LEU A 245 2.21 -8.30 21.69
N SER A 246 3.36 -8.93 21.69
CA SER A 246 3.50 -10.37 21.49
C SER A 246 4.43 -10.93 22.55
N ALA A 247 4.04 -12.06 23.13
CA ALA A 247 4.82 -12.81 24.09
C ALA A 247 4.84 -14.28 23.71
N SER A 248 5.99 -14.92 23.70
CA SER A 248 6.11 -16.36 23.51
C SER A 248 7.04 -16.97 24.54
N TRP A 249 6.62 -18.12 25.06
CA TRP A 249 7.42 -18.96 25.96
C TRP A 249 7.69 -20.29 25.30
N THR A 250 8.94 -20.71 25.32
CA THR A 250 9.36 -22.03 24.82
C THR A 250 10.01 -22.79 25.97
N GLN A 251 9.54 -24.00 26.23
CA GLN A 251 10.10 -24.91 27.22
C GLN A 251 10.53 -26.20 26.54
N GLU A 252 11.80 -26.52 26.70
CA GLU A 252 12.38 -27.79 26.28
C GLU A 252 12.56 -28.68 27.50
N PHE A 253 12.15 -29.93 27.40
CA PHE A 253 12.26 -30.95 28.44
C PHE A 253 13.32 -31.97 28.07
N ALA A 254 13.97 -32.55 29.07
CA ALA A 254 15.02 -33.54 28.86
C ALA A 254 14.56 -34.81 28.10
N SER A 255 13.25 -35.06 28.04
CA SER A 255 12.61 -36.13 27.28
C SER A 255 12.56 -35.86 25.76
N GLY A 256 13.03 -34.68 25.28
CA GLY A 256 12.89 -34.25 23.89
C GLY A 256 11.54 -33.62 23.58
N PHE A 257 10.63 -33.53 24.57
CA PHE A 257 9.36 -32.83 24.39
C PHE A 257 9.57 -31.31 24.43
N ASN A 258 9.04 -30.62 23.42
CA ASN A 258 9.08 -29.17 23.31
C ASN A 258 7.67 -28.60 23.43
N TRP A 259 7.47 -27.64 24.32
CA TRP A 259 6.22 -26.91 24.46
C TRP A 259 6.43 -25.43 24.20
N ARG A 260 5.61 -24.87 23.31
CA ARG A 260 5.59 -23.44 22.99
C ARG A 260 4.19 -22.89 23.16
N THR A 261 4.09 -21.80 23.93
CA THR A 261 2.88 -20.98 23.99
C THR A 261 3.17 -19.57 23.51
N TYR A 262 2.20 -18.92 22.90
CA TYR A 262 2.31 -17.53 22.50
C TYR A 262 0.99 -16.80 22.74
N ARG A 263 1.08 -15.50 22.97
CA ARG A 263 -0.06 -14.59 23.10
C ARG A 263 0.23 -13.31 22.34
N THR A 264 -0.79 -12.78 21.67
CA THR A 264 -0.76 -11.49 21.01
C THR A 264 -1.89 -10.62 21.52
N LYS A 265 -1.63 -9.32 21.61
CA LYS A 265 -2.64 -8.30 21.91
C LYS A 265 -2.41 -7.14 20.96
N THR A 266 -3.45 -6.75 20.24
CA THR A 266 -3.47 -5.56 19.39
C THR A 266 -4.58 -4.65 19.84
N GLN A 267 -4.28 -3.38 19.99
CA GLN A 267 -5.26 -2.33 20.24
C GLN A 267 -5.05 -1.21 19.26
N ASN A 268 -6.09 -0.87 18.52
CA ASN A 268 -6.08 0.17 17.51
C ASN A 268 -7.17 1.20 17.80
N ARG A 269 -6.88 2.47 17.52
CA ARG A 269 -7.84 3.58 17.56
C ARG A 269 -7.71 4.39 16.28
N ASN A 270 -8.83 4.52 15.58
CA ASN A 270 -8.96 5.33 14.37
C ASN A 270 -9.82 6.55 14.69
N ILE A 271 -9.39 7.74 14.28
CA ILE A 271 -10.05 9.03 14.53
C ILE A 271 -10.10 9.83 13.24
N ILE A 272 -11.29 10.11 12.76
CA ILE A 272 -11.50 11.06 11.67
C ILE A 272 -11.35 12.47 12.26
N ARG A 273 -10.42 13.25 11.73
CA ARG A 273 -10.12 14.61 12.21
C ARG A 273 -10.79 15.68 11.38
N GLU A 274 -10.83 15.48 10.08
CA GLU A 274 -11.36 16.44 9.12
C GLU A 274 -12.20 15.70 8.10
N VAL A 275 -13.37 16.21 7.80
CA VAL A 275 -14.26 15.77 6.72
C VAL A 275 -14.80 17.05 6.13
N LEU A 276 -14.18 17.70 5.16
CA LEU A 276 -14.64 18.97 4.54
C LEU A 276 -15.12 20.03 5.54
#